data_c75ad72f99f7b7a8c4f4819b320e1282
#
_entry.id   c75ad72f99f7b7a8c4f4819b320e1282
#
_cell.length_a   1.000
_cell.length_b   1.000
_cell.length_c   1.000
_cell.angle_alpha   90.00
_cell.angle_beta   90.00
_cell.angle_gamma   90.00
#
_symmetry.space_group_name_H-M   'P 1'
#
loop_
_entity.id
_entity.type
_entity.pdbx_description
1 polymer ?
#
loop_
_entity_poly.entity_id
_entity_poly.type
_entity_poly.pdbx_seq_one_letter_code
_entity_poly.pdbx_strand_id
1 'polypeptide(L)'
;MGRLLGSMREAGAGEQITALAPRAATHAALDKPHRVATLLLELRNVGAGEQVTALTARAASDFALDDLEAVAALLRYLWKVGAGEHVTALAARAATEITLHNQDAADRLLESMREVGAGEQATALASRLPAVGRFDQSVQFSGNLEQFRLGREPDGSAAPSWTWTDLD
;
A
#
# COMPACT_ATOMS: atom_id res chain seq x y z
N MET A 1 -15.06 -12.93 -12.03
CA MET A 1 -15.40 -11.78 -12.89
C MET A 1 -14.33 -11.54 -13.97
N GLY A 2 -13.03 -11.35 -13.64
CA GLY A 2 -11.98 -11.05 -14.63
C GLY A 2 -11.89 -12.06 -15.78
N ARG A 3 -11.88 -13.37 -15.49
CA ARG A 3 -11.86 -14.41 -16.54
C ARG A 3 -13.06 -14.35 -17.50
N LEU A 4 -14.23 -13.95 -17.01
CA LEU A 4 -15.41 -13.79 -17.85
C LEU A 4 -15.23 -12.67 -18.88
N LEU A 5 -14.68 -11.51 -18.47
CA LEU A 5 -14.40 -10.40 -19.38
C LEU A 5 -13.39 -10.81 -20.46
N GLY A 6 -12.34 -11.58 -20.10
CA GLY A 6 -11.38 -12.12 -21.04
C GLY A 6 -12.03 -13.03 -22.09
N SER A 7 -12.85 -14.00 -21.68
CA SER A 7 -13.55 -14.90 -22.59
C SER A 7 -14.56 -14.16 -23.50
N MET A 8 -15.23 -13.14 -22.98
CA MET A 8 -16.17 -12.31 -23.78
C MET A 8 -15.43 -11.48 -24.84
N ARG A 9 -14.22 -10.99 -24.52
CA ARG A 9 -13.36 -10.30 -25.49
C ARG A 9 -12.96 -11.22 -26.64
N GLU A 10 -12.54 -12.45 -26.33
CA GLU A 10 -12.20 -13.47 -27.34
C GLU A 10 -13.38 -13.84 -28.23
N ALA A 11 -14.59 -13.80 -27.67
CA ALA A 11 -15.82 -14.03 -28.38
C ALA A 11 -16.36 -12.80 -29.17
N GLY A 12 -15.65 -11.64 -29.10
CA GLY A 12 -16.08 -10.42 -29.79
C GLY A 12 -17.30 -9.71 -29.16
N ALA A 13 -17.63 -10.01 -27.91
CA ALA A 13 -18.82 -9.52 -27.21
C ALA A 13 -18.62 -8.11 -26.63
N GLY A 14 -18.24 -7.12 -27.44
CA GLY A 14 -17.86 -5.78 -26.99
C GLY A 14 -18.97 -5.02 -26.25
N GLU A 15 -20.21 -5.08 -26.72
CA GLU A 15 -21.35 -4.41 -26.06
C GLU A 15 -21.61 -4.96 -24.66
N GLN A 16 -21.53 -6.28 -24.52
CA GLN A 16 -21.73 -6.95 -23.23
C GLN A 16 -20.59 -6.59 -22.24
N ILE A 17 -19.36 -6.47 -22.73
CA ILE A 17 -18.21 -6.02 -21.93
C ILE A 17 -18.46 -4.60 -21.42
N THR A 18 -18.89 -3.68 -22.30
CA THR A 18 -19.19 -2.29 -21.93
C THR A 18 -20.29 -2.21 -20.87
N ALA A 19 -21.29 -3.07 -20.93
CA ALA A 19 -22.38 -3.14 -19.94
C ALA A 19 -21.92 -3.74 -18.58
N LEU A 20 -20.99 -4.71 -18.60
CA LEU A 20 -20.54 -5.42 -17.41
C LEU A 20 -19.37 -4.74 -16.68
N ALA A 21 -18.52 -4.01 -17.40
CA ALA A 21 -17.33 -3.38 -16.84
C ALA A 21 -17.64 -2.43 -15.67
N PRO A 22 -18.66 -1.53 -15.73
CA PRO A 22 -19.01 -0.68 -14.60
C PRO A 22 -19.45 -1.47 -13.37
N ARG A 23 -20.26 -2.50 -13.57
CA ARG A 23 -20.71 -3.40 -12.48
C ARG A 23 -19.54 -4.16 -11.86
N ALA A 24 -18.61 -4.63 -12.69
CA ALA A 24 -17.41 -5.30 -12.24
C ALA A 24 -16.53 -4.38 -11.38
N ALA A 25 -16.32 -3.14 -11.81
CA ALA A 25 -15.54 -2.14 -11.06
C ALA A 25 -16.21 -1.76 -9.72
N THR A 26 -17.54 -1.60 -9.70
CA THR A 26 -18.28 -1.18 -8.52
C THR A 26 -18.45 -2.29 -7.47
N HIS A 27 -18.67 -3.54 -7.92
CA HIS A 27 -19.03 -4.66 -7.02
C HIS A 27 -17.91 -5.70 -6.87
N ALA A 28 -16.69 -5.45 -7.41
CA ALA A 28 -15.57 -6.35 -7.20
C ALA A 28 -15.26 -6.48 -5.72
N ALA A 29 -15.10 -7.72 -5.25
CA ALA A 29 -14.57 -7.98 -3.92
C ALA A 29 -13.10 -7.57 -3.86
N LEU A 30 -12.72 -6.85 -2.81
CA LEU A 30 -11.37 -6.35 -2.60
C LEU A 30 -10.54 -7.23 -1.65
N ASP A 31 -11.09 -8.38 -1.22
CA ASP A 31 -10.51 -9.31 -0.25
C ASP A 31 -9.17 -9.94 -0.71
N LYS A 32 -8.92 -9.99 -2.01
CA LYS A 32 -7.74 -10.66 -2.58
C LYS A 32 -7.04 -9.80 -3.64
N PRO A 33 -5.78 -9.36 -3.39
CA PRO A 33 -5.04 -8.48 -4.30
C PRO A 33 -4.92 -9.04 -5.72
N HIS A 34 -4.68 -10.35 -5.86
CA HIS A 34 -4.54 -10.98 -7.17
C HIS A 34 -5.84 -10.97 -8.00
N ARG A 35 -7.02 -11.00 -7.34
CA ARG A 35 -8.32 -10.89 -8.04
C ARG A 35 -8.56 -9.48 -8.54
N VAL A 36 -8.22 -8.49 -7.71
CA VAL A 36 -8.26 -7.07 -8.09
C VAL A 36 -7.31 -6.83 -9.26
N ALA A 37 -6.07 -7.33 -9.19
CA ALA A 37 -5.09 -7.23 -10.25
C ALA A 37 -5.57 -7.85 -11.57
N THR A 38 -6.13 -9.07 -11.51
CA THR A 38 -6.67 -9.75 -12.69
C THR A 38 -7.79 -8.92 -13.32
N LEU A 39 -8.71 -8.39 -12.50
CA LEU A 39 -9.81 -7.57 -13.01
C LEU A 39 -9.32 -6.27 -13.62
N LEU A 40 -8.33 -5.59 -13.00
CA LEU A 40 -7.71 -4.38 -13.54
C LEU A 40 -7.06 -4.62 -14.90
N LEU A 41 -6.35 -5.74 -15.05
CA LEU A 41 -5.74 -6.14 -16.33
C LEU A 41 -6.80 -6.41 -17.40
N GLU A 42 -7.86 -7.12 -17.06
CA GLU A 42 -8.94 -7.39 -18.02
C GLU A 42 -9.70 -6.12 -18.42
N LEU A 43 -10.02 -5.23 -17.46
CA LEU A 43 -10.64 -3.93 -17.74
C LEU A 43 -9.75 -3.09 -18.66
N ARG A 44 -8.43 -3.09 -18.42
CA ARG A 44 -7.47 -2.40 -19.28
C ARG A 44 -7.41 -3.00 -20.68
N ASN A 45 -7.38 -4.32 -20.79
CA ASN A 45 -7.33 -5.03 -22.08
C ASN A 45 -8.56 -4.79 -22.95
N VAL A 46 -9.72 -4.53 -22.34
CA VAL A 46 -10.96 -4.21 -23.06
C VAL A 46 -11.16 -2.71 -23.27
N GLY A 47 -10.18 -1.87 -22.89
CA GLY A 47 -10.22 -0.43 -23.06
C GLY A 47 -11.14 0.32 -22.09
N ALA A 48 -11.54 -0.31 -20.98
CA ALA A 48 -12.43 0.25 -19.96
C ALA A 48 -11.67 1.14 -18.98
N GLY A 49 -11.05 2.23 -19.45
CA GLY A 49 -10.17 3.10 -18.67
C GLY A 49 -10.84 3.75 -17.45
N GLU A 50 -12.06 4.24 -17.60
CA GLU A 50 -12.83 4.82 -16.48
C GLU A 50 -13.06 3.80 -15.36
N GLN A 51 -13.33 2.55 -15.72
CA GLN A 51 -13.55 1.46 -14.77
C GLN A 51 -12.25 1.03 -14.09
N VAL A 52 -11.12 1.11 -14.78
CA VAL A 52 -9.80 0.93 -14.17
C VAL A 52 -9.59 1.99 -13.10
N THR A 53 -9.80 3.27 -13.42
CA THR A 53 -9.68 4.38 -12.47
C THR A 53 -10.63 4.21 -11.29
N ALA A 54 -11.88 3.86 -11.51
CA ALA A 54 -12.86 3.63 -10.44
C ALA A 54 -12.47 2.47 -9.52
N LEU A 55 -12.00 1.36 -10.08
CA LEU A 55 -11.56 0.19 -9.29
C LEU A 55 -10.28 0.46 -8.52
N THR A 56 -9.31 1.17 -9.10
CA THR A 56 -8.06 1.55 -8.41
C THR A 56 -8.32 2.52 -7.28
N ALA A 57 -9.23 3.50 -7.45
CA ALA A 57 -9.66 4.41 -6.40
C ALA A 57 -10.30 3.65 -5.22
N ARG A 58 -11.25 2.74 -5.51
CA ARG A 58 -11.86 1.89 -4.47
C ARG A 58 -10.82 1.00 -3.78
N ALA A 59 -9.92 0.40 -4.53
CA ALA A 59 -8.87 -0.42 -3.95
C ALA A 59 -7.95 0.39 -3.02
N ALA A 60 -7.65 1.64 -3.36
CA ALA A 60 -6.85 2.51 -2.50
C ALA A 60 -7.59 2.96 -1.23
N SER A 61 -8.91 3.20 -1.30
CA SER A 61 -9.71 3.67 -0.15
C SER A 61 -10.24 2.55 0.74
N ASP A 62 -10.70 1.45 0.16
CA ASP A 62 -11.52 0.45 0.87
C ASP A 62 -10.81 -0.88 1.11
N PHE A 63 -9.59 -1.08 0.58
CA PHE A 63 -8.84 -2.32 0.82
C PHE A 63 -8.51 -2.46 2.31
N ALA A 64 -8.74 -3.66 2.86
CA ALA A 64 -8.42 -3.96 4.25
C ALA A 64 -6.90 -3.95 4.49
N LEU A 65 -6.47 -3.37 5.62
CA LEU A 65 -5.06 -3.19 5.97
C LEU A 65 -4.55 -4.19 7.02
N ASP A 66 -5.31 -5.22 7.32
CA ASP A 66 -5.01 -6.26 8.31
C ASP A 66 -3.93 -7.25 7.83
N ASP A 67 -3.80 -7.43 6.51
CA ASP A 67 -2.79 -8.27 5.87
C ASP A 67 -1.73 -7.43 5.13
N LEU A 68 -0.55 -7.26 5.76
CA LEU A 68 0.55 -6.46 5.23
C LEU A 68 1.07 -6.99 3.89
N GLU A 69 1.08 -8.32 3.71
CA GLU A 69 1.52 -8.94 2.45
C GLU A 69 0.51 -8.66 1.33
N ALA A 70 -0.76 -8.69 1.64
CA ALA A 70 -1.83 -8.34 0.70
C ALA A 70 -1.74 -6.86 0.28
N VAL A 71 -1.47 -5.95 1.22
CA VAL A 71 -1.26 -4.53 0.94
C VAL A 71 -0.03 -4.33 0.06
N ALA A 72 1.11 -4.97 0.38
CA ALA A 72 2.34 -4.90 -0.42
C ALA A 72 2.11 -5.41 -1.86
N ALA A 73 1.38 -6.51 -2.01
CA ALA A 73 1.02 -7.03 -3.32
C ALA A 73 0.12 -6.06 -4.10
N LEU A 74 -0.87 -5.46 -3.45
CA LEU A 74 -1.78 -4.50 -4.10
C LEU A 74 -1.03 -3.25 -4.55
N LEU A 75 -0.12 -2.69 -3.75
CA LEU A 75 0.74 -1.56 -4.13
C LEU A 75 1.49 -1.84 -5.44
N ARG A 76 2.12 -3.02 -5.55
CA ARG A 76 2.83 -3.43 -6.77
C ARG A 76 1.89 -3.58 -7.98
N TYR A 77 0.66 -4.08 -7.77
CA TYR A 77 -0.31 -4.20 -8.85
C TYR A 77 -0.83 -2.84 -9.33
N LEU A 78 -1.15 -1.93 -8.41
CA LEU A 78 -1.55 -0.55 -8.74
C LEU A 78 -0.44 0.18 -9.51
N TRP A 79 0.81 0.00 -9.09
CA TRP A 79 1.96 0.58 -9.79
C TRP A 79 2.10 0.02 -11.22
N LYS A 80 1.97 -1.29 -11.41
CA LYS A 80 2.04 -1.95 -12.73
C LYS A 80 0.96 -1.47 -13.72
N VAL A 81 -0.20 -1.09 -13.23
CA VAL A 81 -1.26 -0.53 -14.10
C VAL A 81 -1.14 0.98 -14.30
N GLY A 82 -0.12 1.61 -13.71
CA GLY A 82 0.16 3.04 -13.86
C GLY A 82 -0.71 3.94 -12.95
N ALA A 83 -1.28 3.40 -11.88
CA ALA A 83 -2.17 4.11 -10.96
C ALA A 83 -1.40 4.80 -9.82
N GLY A 84 -0.40 5.64 -10.14
CA GLY A 84 0.54 6.25 -9.18
C GLY A 84 -0.12 7.02 -8.05
N GLU A 85 -1.15 7.83 -8.32
CA GLU A 85 -1.90 8.55 -7.29
C GLU A 85 -2.56 7.60 -6.28
N HIS A 86 -3.10 6.48 -6.75
CA HIS A 86 -3.73 5.48 -5.90
C HIS A 86 -2.71 4.65 -5.12
N VAL A 87 -1.50 4.45 -5.66
CA VAL A 87 -0.36 3.89 -4.93
C VAL A 87 -0.01 4.77 -3.75
N THR A 88 0.15 6.08 -3.98
CA THR A 88 0.45 7.05 -2.91
C THR A 88 -0.65 7.09 -1.85
N ALA A 89 -1.92 7.08 -2.25
CA ALA A 89 -3.06 7.08 -1.34
C ALA A 89 -3.10 5.82 -0.46
N LEU A 90 -2.95 4.62 -1.05
CA LEU A 90 -2.92 3.37 -0.30
C LEU A 90 -1.70 3.30 0.63
N ALA A 91 -0.53 3.73 0.17
CA ALA A 91 0.68 3.77 0.97
C ALA A 91 0.55 4.74 2.16
N ALA A 92 -0.08 5.90 1.98
CA ALA A 92 -0.33 6.87 3.06
C ALA A 92 -1.28 6.29 4.12
N ARG A 93 -2.36 5.61 3.72
CA ARG A 93 -3.24 4.90 4.65
C ARG A 93 -2.47 3.81 5.41
N ALA A 94 -1.71 2.98 4.70
CA ALA A 94 -0.91 1.93 5.33
C ALA A 94 0.11 2.52 6.31
N ALA A 95 0.74 3.64 5.99
CA ALA A 95 1.71 4.30 6.88
C ALA A 95 1.09 4.75 8.21
N THR A 96 -0.20 5.09 8.23
CA THR A 96 -0.89 5.60 9.43
C THR A 96 -1.70 4.55 10.18
N GLU A 97 -2.39 3.67 9.48
CA GLU A 97 -3.44 2.80 10.05
C GLU A 97 -2.97 1.37 10.33
N ILE A 98 -1.94 0.87 9.61
CA ILE A 98 -1.54 -0.54 9.70
C ILE A 98 -0.95 -0.89 11.07
N THR A 99 -1.21 -2.12 11.54
CA THR A 99 -0.62 -2.65 12.77
C THR A 99 0.66 -3.44 12.47
N LEU A 100 1.73 -3.20 13.24
CA LEU A 100 3.08 -3.70 12.96
C LEU A 100 3.42 -4.95 13.79
N HIS A 101 2.51 -5.93 13.85
CA HIS A 101 2.71 -7.13 14.65
C HIS A 101 3.66 -8.16 14.01
N ASN A 102 3.68 -8.25 12.70
CA ASN A 102 4.50 -9.20 11.95
C ASN A 102 5.72 -8.50 11.35
N GLN A 103 6.91 -8.87 11.80
CA GLN A 103 8.17 -8.25 11.40
C GLN A 103 8.46 -8.44 9.92
N ASP A 104 8.45 -9.69 9.45
CA ASP A 104 8.81 -10.01 8.05
C ASP A 104 7.83 -9.37 7.06
N ALA A 105 6.55 -9.33 7.41
CA ALA A 105 5.54 -8.69 6.57
C ALA A 105 5.69 -7.17 6.56
N ALA A 106 6.08 -6.54 7.68
CA ALA A 106 6.36 -5.10 7.73
C ALA A 106 7.56 -4.73 6.86
N ASP A 107 8.63 -5.53 6.88
CA ASP A 107 9.81 -5.30 6.05
C ASP A 107 9.49 -5.41 4.57
N ARG A 108 8.74 -6.43 4.17
CA ARG A 108 8.27 -6.59 2.78
C ARG A 108 7.37 -5.44 2.32
N LEU A 109 6.54 -4.92 3.22
CA LEU A 109 5.69 -3.78 2.92
C LEU A 109 6.54 -2.52 2.70
N LEU A 110 7.49 -2.24 3.60
CA LEU A 110 8.40 -1.10 3.48
C LEU A 110 9.23 -1.17 2.19
N GLU A 111 9.76 -2.34 1.86
CA GLU A 111 10.49 -2.58 0.62
C GLU A 111 9.59 -2.35 -0.60
N SER A 112 8.38 -2.91 -0.59
CA SER A 112 7.40 -2.70 -1.67
C SER A 112 7.01 -1.24 -1.85
N MET A 113 6.84 -0.47 -0.76
CA MET A 113 6.57 0.97 -0.83
C MET A 113 7.71 1.71 -1.53
N ARG A 114 8.97 1.36 -1.25
CA ARG A 114 10.13 1.95 -1.92
C ARG A 114 10.19 1.60 -3.40
N GLU A 115 9.97 0.33 -3.74
CA GLU A 115 9.96 -0.16 -5.13
C GLU A 115 8.95 0.57 -6.00
N VAL A 116 7.78 0.91 -5.44
CA VAL A 116 6.70 1.61 -6.17
C VAL A 116 6.81 3.14 -6.11
N GLY A 117 7.89 3.68 -5.53
CA GLY A 117 8.14 5.12 -5.46
C GLY A 117 7.41 5.83 -4.30
N ALA A 118 6.85 5.10 -3.33
CA ALA A 118 6.20 5.65 -2.13
C ALA A 118 7.20 5.79 -0.95
N GLY A 119 8.37 6.38 -1.21
CA GLY A 119 9.48 6.48 -0.25
C GLY A 119 9.17 7.32 0.98
N GLU A 120 8.42 8.41 0.84
CA GLU A 120 7.98 9.25 1.96
C GLU A 120 7.06 8.47 2.90
N GLN A 121 6.11 7.70 2.35
CA GLN A 121 5.19 6.88 3.12
C GLN A 121 5.93 5.71 3.80
N ALA A 122 6.93 5.13 3.12
CA ALA A 122 7.79 4.12 3.73
C ALA A 122 8.57 4.70 4.92
N THR A 123 9.09 5.93 4.81
CA THR A 123 9.76 6.62 5.92
C THR A 123 8.79 6.91 7.07
N ALA A 124 7.58 7.38 6.76
CA ALA A 124 6.53 7.59 7.76
C ALA A 124 6.15 6.29 8.50
N LEU A 125 6.01 5.17 7.79
CA LEU A 125 5.78 3.86 8.41
C LEU A 125 6.96 3.41 9.27
N ALA A 126 8.19 3.57 8.77
CA ALA A 126 9.42 3.21 9.48
C ALA A 126 9.60 4.00 10.78
N SER A 127 9.15 5.24 10.85
CA SER A 127 9.20 6.06 12.06
C SER A 127 8.34 5.52 13.21
N ARG A 128 7.38 4.65 12.94
CA ARG A 128 6.54 3.96 13.93
C ARG A 128 7.17 2.68 14.50
N LEU A 129 8.20 2.13 13.85
CA LEU A 129 8.85 0.89 14.28
C LEU A 129 9.50 0.96 15.66
N PRO A 130 10.13 2.08 16.11
CA PRO A 130 10.70 2.19 17.45
C PRO A 130 9.67 1.95 18.56
N ALA A 131 8.43 2.43 18.40
CA ALA A 131 7.36 2.25 19.37
C ALA A 131 6.96 0.79 19.59
N VAL A 132 7.23 -0.08 18.62
CA VAL A 132 7.01 -1.54 18.72
C VAL A 132 8.31 -2.32 18.94
N GLY A 133 9.39 -1.66 19.38
CA GLY A 133 10.66 -2.27 19.74
C GLY A 133 11.60 -2.56 18.57
N ARG A 134 11.32 -2.04 17.37
CA ARG A 134 12.07 -2.32 16.12
C ARG A 134 12.94 -1.16 15.68
N PHE A 135 13.81 -0.73 16.57
CA PHE A 135 14.66 0.44 16.35
C PHE A 135 15.63 0.26 15.17
N ASP A 136 16.32 -0.89 15.08
CA ASP A 136 17.32 -1.14 14.05
C ASP A 136 16.71 -1.07 12.64
N GLN A 137 15.49 -1.58 12.47
CA GLN A 137 14.76 -1.50 11.22
C GLN A 137 14.34 -0.06 10.90
N SER A 138 13.87 0.69 11.88
CA SER A 138 13.57 2.11 11.70
C SER A 138 14.78 2.86 11.15
N VAL A 139 15.95 2.62 11.69
CA VAL A 139 17.21 3.21 11.24
C VAL A 139 17.55 2.77 9.81
N GLN A 140 17.42 1.49 9.50
CA GLN A 140 17.69 0.94 8.17
C GLN A 140 16.79 1.58 7.10
N PHE A 141 15.54 1.84 7.44
CA PHE A 141 14.56 2.38 6.50
C PHE A 141 14.47 3.90 6.51
N SER A 142 14.69 4.59 7.60
CA SER A 142 14.68 6.07 7.65
C SER A 142 16.02 6.69 7.27
N GLY A 143 17.12 5.97 7.45
CA GLY A 143 18.49 6.49 7.23
C GLY A 143 18.90 7.57 8.22
N ASN A 144 18.09 7.87 9.23
CA ASN A 144 18.30 9.01 10.14
C ASN A 144 18.69 8.55 11.53
N LEU A 145 19.96 8.14 11.68
CA LEU A 145 20.57 7.84 12.98
C LEU A 145 20.70 9.08 13.86
N GLU A 146 20.87 10.25 13.27
CA GLU A 146 21.17 11.48 14.02
C GLU A 146 20.03 11.92 14.93
N GLN A 147 18.77 11.66 14.55
CA GLN A 147 17.62 11.98 15.40
C GLN A 147 17.62 11.22 16.73
N PHE A 148 18.30 10.07 16.82
CA PHE A 148 18.41 9.25 18.02
C PHE A 148 19.77 9.36 18.71
N ARG A 149 20.56 10.38 18.36
CA ARG A 149 21.92 10.59 18.90
C ARG A 149 21.96 10.64 20.43
N LEU A 150 20.91 11.12 21.06
CA LEU A 150 20.81 11.27 22.51
C LEU A 150 20.03 10.12 23.17
N GLY A 151 19.68 9.09 22.43
CA GLY A 151 18.87 7.96 22.90
C GLY A 151 17.42 8.05 22.47
N ARG A 152 16.57 7.29 23.14
CA ARG A 152 15.12 7.27 22.87
C ARG A 152 14.33 7.15 24.17
N GLU A 153 13.11 7.67 24.11
CA GLU A 153 12.11 7.55 25.16
C GLU A 153 11.49 6.14 25.18
N PRO A 154 10.80 5.73 26.28
CA PRO A 154 10.13 4.43 26.36
C PRO A 154 9.05 4.20 25.30
N ASP A 155 8.46 5.26 24.74
CA ASP A 155 7.49 5.21 23.65
C ASP A 155 8.12 5.04 22.26
N GLY A 156 9.47 5.00 22.20
CA GLY A 156 10.25 4.85 20.98
C GLY A 156 10.58 6.17 20.27
N SER A 157 10.15 7.32 20.76
CA SER A 157 10.53 8.63 20.23
C SER A 157 12.00 8.97 20.51
N ALA A 158 12.55 9.94 19.78
CA ALA A 158 13.90 10.43 20.04
C ALA A 158 13.94 11.15 21.40
N ALA A 159 14.96 10.86 22.22
CA ALA A 159 15.14 11.57 23.47
C ALA A 159 15.51 13.05 23.19
N PRO A 160 14.95 14.00 23.97
CA PRO A 160 15.29 15.41 23.86
C PRO A 160 16.73 15.68 24.25
N SER A 161 17.23 16.86 23.89
CA SER A 161 18.54 17.32 24.36
C SER A 161 18.53 17.50 25.89
N TRP A 162 19.55 16.99 26.54
CA TRP A 162 19.75 17.19 27.97
C TRP A 162 19.91 18.67 28.29
N THR A 163 19.25 19.12 29.33
CA THR A 163 19.42 20.46 29.89
C THR A 163 20.13 20.37 31.25
N TRP A 164 20.72 21.47 31.73
CA TRP A 164 21.38 21.49 33.02
C TRP A 164 20.43 21.21 34.21
N THR A 165 19.14 21.40 34.00
CA THR A 165 18.09 21.09 34.99
C THR A 165 17.75 19.60 35.08
N ASP A 166 18.23 18.77 34.17
CA ASP A 166 18.00 17.32 34.18
C ASP A 166 19.05 16.59 35.05
N LEU A 167 19.98 17.32 35.63
CA LEU A 167 21.09 16.80 36.44
C LEU A 167 20.93 17.02 37.95
N ASP A 168 19.85 17.68 38.37
CA ASP A 168 19.47 17.88 39.79
C ASP A 168 18.46 16.81 40.24
#